data_a742304474e19254c57ae72c1d2cb4e1
#
_entry.id   a742304474e19254c57ae72c1d2cb4e1
#
_cell.length_a   1.000
_cell.length_b   1.000
_cell.length_c   1.000
_cell.angle_alpha   90.00
_cell.angle_beta   90.00
_cell.angle_gamma   90.00
#
_symmetry.space_group_name_H-M   'P 1'
#
loop_
_entity.id
_entity.type
_entity.pdbx_description
1 polymer ?
#
loop_
_entity_poly.entity_id
_entity_poly.type
_entity_poly.pdbx_seq_one_letter_code
_entity_poly.pdbx_strand_id
1 'polypeptide(L)'
;MINNLLSALGAFFCITALAYISFFDKTNLWLIPPFGATMVLVMAVHDSPLASPKNIFLGHTLSALSGVIIYMLLGMSPISIGIAVALSIWVMATTNNIHPPAGANPIIAILGGEGFDFILMPVALGSIFIVIFAIFYNRLLKRDYYL
;
A
#
# COMPACT_ATOMS: atom_id res chain seq x y z
N MET A 1 -25.82 -1.74 -7.24
CA MET A 1 -25.38 -0.65 -8.16
C MET A 1 -24.90 0.57 -7.39
N ILE A 2 -25.68 1.16 -6.50
CA ILE A 2 -25.29 2.34 -5.70
C ILE A 2 -24.03 2.08 -4.86
N ASN A 3 -23.92 0.95 -4.18
CA ASN A 3 -22.72 0.63 -3.37
C ASN A 3 -21.43 0.59 -4.19
N ASN A 4 -21.48 0.08 -5.42
CA ASN A 4 -20.31 0.04 -6.31
C ASN A 4 -19.90 1.45 -6.77
N LEU A 5 -20.87 2.31 -7.03
CA LEU A 5 -20.60 3.73 -7.35
C LEU A 5 -19.96 4.45 -6.16
N LEU A 6 -20.49 4.24 -4.95
CA LEU A 6 -19.93 4.83 -3.74
C LEU A 6 -18.49 4.31 -3.49
N SER A 7 -18.22 3.04 -3.75
CA SER A 7 -16.84 2.49 -3.68
C SER A 7 -15.91 3.17 -4.68
N ALA A 8 -16.36 3.35 -5.92
CA ALA A 8 -15.58 4.04 -6.95
C ALA A 8 -15.33 5.52 -6.60
N LEU A 9 -16.32 6.22 -6.05
CA LEU A 9 -16.18 7.60 -5.57
C LEU A 9 -15.19 7.69 -4.40
N GLY A 10 -15.21 6.76 -3.46
CA GLY A 10 -14.22 6.71 -2.37
C GLY A 10 -12.79 6.54 -2.90
N ALA A 11 -12.59 5.64 -3.84
CA ALA A 11 -11.30 5.46 -4.51
C ALA A 11 -10.88 6.73 -5.27
N PHE A 12 -11.80 7.35 -6.00
CA PHE A 12 -11.55 8.61 -6.72
C PHE A 12 -11.06 9.71 -5.78
N PHE A 13 -11.75 9.98 -4.68
CA PHE A 13 -11.36 11.06 -3.76
C PHE A 13 -10.03 10.79 -3.07
N CYS A 14 -9.80 9.55 -2.58
CA CYS A 14 -8.57 9.20 -1.90
C CYS A 14 -7.35 9.29 -2.83
N ILE A 15 -7.43 8.66 -4.00
CA ILE A 15 -6.32 8.65 -4.98
C ILE A 15 -6.09 10.05 -5.54
N THR A 16 -7.15 10.82 -5.81
CA THR A 16 -7.00 12.20 -6.26
C THR A 16 -6.29 13.07 -5.22
N ALA A 17 -6.61 12.91 -3.93
CA ALA A 17 -5.93 13.64 -2.86
C ALA A 17 -4.42 13.29 -2.81
N LEU A 18 -4.06 12.00 -2.84
CA LEU A 18 -2.67 11.57 -2.89
C LEU A 18 -1.95 12.06 -4.16
N ALA A 19 -2.63 12.03 -5.30
CA ALA A 19 -2.09 12.55 -6.55
C ALA A 19 -1.83 14.05 -6.47
N TYR A 20 -2.77 14.84 -5.94
CA TYR A 20 -2.57 16.28 -5.73
C TYR A 20 -1.37 16.57 -4.84
N ILE A 21 -1.23 15.86 -3.71
CA ILE A 21 -0.07 16.02 -2.83
C ILE A 21 1.22 15.71 -3.60
N SER A 22 1.26 14.64 -4.38
CA SER A 22 2.42 14.27 -5.21
C SER A 22 2.75 15.32 -6.29
N PHE A 23 1.74 16.00 -6.86
CA PHE A 23 1.96 17.05 -7.86
C PHE A 23 2.53 18.32 -7.26
N PHE A 24 2.16 18.65 -6.02
CA PHE A 24 2.63 19.87 -5.33
C PHE A 24 3.94 19.63 -4.58
N ASP A 25 4.12 18.45 -3.99
CA ASP A 25 5.38 18.06 -3.36
C ASP A 25 6.34 17.49 -4.42
N LYS A 26 7.14 18.36 -4.99
CA LYS A 26 8.11 17.97 -6.04
C LYS A 26 9.27 17.12 -5.52
N THR A 27 9.39 16.95 -4.22
CA THR A 27 10.50 16.25 -3.58
C THR A 27 10.17 14.79 -3.27
N ASN A 28 8.87 14.46 -3.12
CA ASN A 28 8.42 13.14 -2.69
C ASN A 28 7.23 12.64 -3.51
N LEU A 29 7.26 11.38 -3.85
CA LEU A 29 6.16 10.70 -4.51
C LEU A 29 5.20 10.12 -3.45
N TRP A 30 4.03 10.73 -3.27
CA TRP A 30 3.02 10.24 -2.31
C TRP A 30 2.16 9.11 -2.84
N LEU A 31 2.08 8.97 -4.15
CA LEU A 31 1.23 7.98 -4.83
C LEU A 31 2.09 6.91 -5.50
N ILE A 32 1.87 5.67 -5.11
CA ILE A 32 2.49 4.48 -5.71
C ILE A 32 1.42 3.52 -6.23
N PRO A 33 1.69 2.74 -7.29
CA PRO A 33 0.72 1.82 -7.89
C PRO A 33 0.04 0.85 -6.92
N PRO A 34 0.72 0.28 -5.90
CA PRO A 34 0.10 -0.58 -4.91
C PRO A 34 -1.09 0.05 -4.16
N PHE A 35 -1.12 1.37 -4.00
CA PHE A 35 -2.21 2.07 -3.34
C PHE A 35 -3.52 2.00 -4.13
N GLY A 36 -3.45 1.95 -5.47
CA GLY A 36 -4.63 1.70 -6.30
C GLY A 36 -5.26 0.34 -5.99
N ALA A 37 -4.45 -0.71 -5.83
CA ALA A 37 -4.93 -2.04 -5.43
C ALA A 37 -5.45 -2.06 -3.98
N THR A 38 -4.81 -1.33 -3.06
CA THR A 38 -5.31 -1.14 -1.69
C THR A 38 -6.70 -0.52 -1.69
N MET A 39 -6.96 0.48 -2.55
CA MET A 39 -8.28 1.09 -2.65
C MET A 39 -9.37 0.12 -3.09
N VAL A 40 -9.07 -0.88 -3.92
CA VAL A 40 -10.01 -1.95 -4.26
C VAL A 40 -10.43 -2.71 -2.99
N LEU A 41 -9.49 -3.08 -2.13
CA LEU A 41 -9.79 -3.77 -0.88
C LEU A 41 -10.61 -2.89 0.07
N VAL A 42 -10.15 -1.70 0.39
CA VAL A 42 -10.80 -0.87 1.42
C VAL A 42 -12.14 -0.28 0.99
N MET A 43 -12.43 -0.22 -0.31
CA MET A 43 -13.69 0.33 -0.82
C MET A 43 -14.68 -0.74 -1.29
N ALA A 44 -14.21 -1.82 -1.92
CA ALA A 44 -15.07 -2.85 -2.52
C ALA A 44 -15.16 -4.13 -1.70
N VAL A 45 -14.16 -4.42 -0.84
CA VAL A 45 -14.06 -5.64 -0.01
C VAL A 45 -13.68 -5.24 1.43
N HIS A 46 -14.30 -4.16 1.90
CA HIS A 46 -13.95 -3.48 3.16
C HIS A 46 -14.13 -4.33 4.43
N ASP A 47 -14.91 -5.39 4.37
CA ASP A 47 -15.15 -6.38 5.43
C ASP A 47 -14.10 -7.51 5.47
N SER A 48 -13.17 -7.52 4.51
CA SER A 48 -12.09 -8.50 4.47
C SER A 48 -11.00 -8.22 5.50
N PRO A 49 -10.47 -9.24 6.21
CA PRO A 49 -9.30 -9.08 7.06
C PRO A 49 -8.07 -8.53 6.30
N LEU A 50 -7.98 -8.77 4.98
CA LEU A 50 -6.91 -8.25 4.13
C LEU A 50 -6.98 -6.72 3.96
N ALA A 51 -8.14 -6.11 4.24
CA ALA A 51 -8.38 -4.67 4.21
C ALA A 51 -8.19 -4.00 5.58
N SER A 52 -7.81 -4.75 6.63
CA SER A 52 -7.66 -4.18 7.97
C SER A 52 -6.55 -3.13 8.03
N PRO A 53 -6.70 -2.07 8.83
CA PRO A 53 -5.70 -1.02 9.02
C PRO A 53 -4.31 -1.55 9.35
N LYS A 54 -4.25 -2.55 10.24
CA LYS A 54 -3.01 -3.20 10.64
C LYS A 54 -2.31 -3.87 9.46
N ASN A 55 -3.06 -4.64 8.67
CA ASN A 55 -2.50 -5.38 7.54
C ASN A 55 -2.05 -4.43 6.42
N ILE A 56 -2.79 -3.34 6.19
CA ILE A 56 -2.39 -2.31 5.22
C ILE A 56 -1.06 -1.69 5.64
N PHE A 57 -0.99 -1.13 6.85
CA PHE A 57 0.21 -0.41 7.29
C PHE A 57 1.43 -1.32 7.39
N LEU A 58 1.31 -2.43 8.13
CA LEU A 58 2.43 -3.36 8.32
C LEU A 58 2.78 -4.12 7.04
N GLY A 59 1.79 -4.54 6.27
CA GLY A 59 2.02 -5.19 4.99
C GLY A 59 2.83 -4.32 4.04
N HIS A 60 2.42 -3.08 3.81
CA HIS A 60 3.16 -2.15 2.96
C HIS A 60 4.56 -1.86 3.51
N THR A 61 4.70 -1.59 4.80
CA THR A 61 5.99 -1.21 5.40
C THR A 61 6.98 -2.37 5.39
N LEU A 62 6.56 -3.57 5.82
CA LEU A 62 7.42 -4.77 5.85
C LEU A 62 7.82 -5.21 4.44
N SER A 63 6.90 -5.11 3.50
CA SER A 63 7.14 -5.43 2.11
C SER A 63 8.15 -4.46 1.46
N ALA A 64 7.99 -3.16 1.66
CA ALA A 64 8.94 -2.17 1.18
C ALA A 64 10.33 -2.37 1.80
N LEU A 65 10.40 -2.65 3.10
CA LEU A 65 11.64 -2.96 3.81
C LEU A 65 12.35 -4.18 3.19
N SER A 66 11.60 -5.24 2.86
CA SER A 66 12.13 -6.41 2.17
C SER A 66 12.77 -6.04 0.83
N GLY A 67 12.09 -5.19 0.04
CA GLY A 67 12.60 -4.71 -1.25
C GLY A 67 13.88 -3.89 -1.12
N VAL A 68 13.90 -2.92 -0.21
CA VAL A 68 15.07 -2.05 0.03
C VAL A 68 16.27 -2.85 0.51
N ILE A 69 16.09 -3.76 1.47
CA ILE A 69 17.18 -4.60 1.98
C ILE A 69 17.77 -5.45 0.85
N ILE A 70 16.95 -6.12 0.06
CA ILE A 70 17.44 -6.97 -1.04
C ILE A 70 18.12 -6.13 -2.13
N TYR A 71 17.59 -4.94 -2.44
CA TYR A 71 18.25 -4.02 -3.36
C TYR A 71 19.64 -3.62 -2.86
N MET A 72 19.78 -3.26 -1.59
CA MET A 72 21.08 -2.89 -1.01
C MET A 72 22.09 -4.02 -1.02
N LEU A 73 21.64 -5.26 -0.87
CA LEU A 73 22.53 -6.43 -0.81
C LEU A 73 22.89 -6.99 -2.18
N LEU A 74 21.94 -7.00 -3.13
CA LEU A 74 22.08 -7.73 -4.39
C LEU A 74 21.95 -6.82 -5.64
N GLY A 75 21.61 -5.54 -5.46
CA GLY A 75 21.36 -4.63 -6.57
C GLY A 75 20.09 -5.00 -7.38
N MET A 76 19.98 -4.40 -8.56
CA MET A 76 18.87 -4.62 -9.49
C MET A 76 19.15 -5.82 -10.40
N SER A 77 18.33 -6.86 -10.30
CA SER A 77 18.33 -8.02 -11.20
C SER A 77 16.98 -8.76 -11.16
N PRO A 78 16.65 -9.60 -12.15
CA PRO A 78 15.44 -10.43 -12.08
C PRO A 78 15.43 -11.35 -10.85
N ILE A 79 16.60 -11.83 -10.41
CA ILE A 79 16.71 -12.72 -9.26
C ILE A 79 16.46 -11.95 -7.96
N SER A 80 17.04 -10.75 -7.79
CA SER A 80 16.79 -9.93 -6.61
C SER A 80 15.33 -9.54 -6.46
N ILE A 81 14.64 -9.23 -7.56
CA ILE A 81 13.20 -8.97 -7.55
C ILE A 81 12.43 -10.19 -7.03
N GLY A 82 12.73 -11.38 -7.57
CA GLY A 82 12.08 -12.62 -7.12
C GLY A 82 12.31 -12.92 -5.64
N ILE A 83 13.56 -12.77 -5.17
CA ILE A 83 13.92 -12.95 -3.76
C ILE A 83 13.19 -11.95 -2.86
N ALA A 84 13.14 -10.68 -3.25
CA ALA A 84 12.50 -9.62 -2.47
C ALA A 84 10.98 -9.83 -2.34
N VAL A 85 10.31 -10.24 -3.43
CA VAL A 85 8.88 -10.57 -3.39
C VAL A 85 8.63 -11.81 -2.52
N ALA A 86 9.44 -12.86 -2.67
CA ALA A 86 9.32 -14.07 -1.85
C ALA A 86 9.53 -13.77 -0.36
N LEU A 87 10.55 -12.98 -0.01
CA LEU A 87 10.82 -12.52 1.36
C LEU A 87 9.63 -11.71 1.90
N SER A 88 9.11 -10.79 1.13
CA SER A 88 7.95 -9.98 1.50
C SER A 88 6.73 -10.83 1.84
N ILE A 89 6.42 -11.82 0.99
CA ILE A 89 5.30 -12.75 1.22
C ILE A 89 5.53 -13.56 2.50
N TRP A 90 6.75 -14.08 2.66
CA TRP A 90 7.10 -14.87 3.85
C TRP A 90 6.98 -14.05 5.14
N VAL A 91 7.47 -12.81 5.14
CA VAL A 91 7.38 -11.90 6.30
C VAL A 91 5.92 -11.55 6.61
N MET A 92 5.13 -11.17 5.60
CA MET A 92 3.71 -10.86 5.80
C MET A 92 2.92 -12.08 6.34
N ALA A 93 3.20 -13.28 5.83
CA ALA A 93 2.52 -14.49 6.25
C ALA A 93 2.89 -14.88 7.70
N THR A 94 4.20 -14.86 8.04
CA THR A 94 4.66 -15.23 9.38
C THR A 94 4.25 -14.23 10.47
N THR A 95 4.10 -12.95 10.11
CA THR A 95 3.64 -11.91 11.03
C THR A 95 2.13 -11.73 11.07
N ASN A 96 1.38 -12.51 10.28
CA ASN A 96 -0.09 -12.38 10.13
C ASN A 96 -0.53 -10.96 9.72
N ASN A 97 0.19 -10.35 8.78
CA ASN A 97 -0.09 -9.03 8.24
C ASN A 97 -0.23 -9.07 6.71
N ILE A 98 -0.95 -10.07 6.20
CA ILE A 98 -1.12 -10.27 4.76
C ILE A 98 -1.97 -9.15 4.18
N HIS A 99 -1.35 -8.40 3.25
CA HIS A 99 -1.99 -7.36 2.45
C HIS A 99 -1.52 -7.51 0.98
N PRO A 100 -2.29 -8.15 0.11
CA PRO A 100 -1.85 -8.50 -1.24
C PRO A 100 -1.28 -7.34 -2.07
N PRO A 101 -1.87 -6.12 -2.03
CA PRO A 101 -1.31 -4.98 -2.77
C PRO A 101 0.14 -4.66 -2.40
N ALA A 102 0.54 -4.91 -1.16
CA ALA A 102 1.89 -4.65 -0.66
C ALA A 102 2.96 -5.50 -1.38
N GLY A 103 2.59 -6.65 -1.94
CA GLY A 103 3.52 -7.49 -2.70
C GLY A 103 4.18 -6.82 -3.90
N ALA A 104 3.67 -5.67 -4.35
CA ALA A 104 4.30 -4.89 -5.41
C ALA A 104 5.40 -3.93 -4.92
N ASN A 105 5.46 -3.60 -3.64
CA ASN A 105 6.46 -2.66 -3.12
C ASN A 105 7.91 -3.11 -3.34
N PRO A 106 8.30 -4.39 -3.16
CA PRO A 106 9.66 -4.83 -3.42
C PRO A 106 10.07 -4.64 -4.88
N ILE A 107 9.14 -4.79 -5.80
CA ILE A 107 9.38 -4.59 -7.23
C ILE A 107 9.72 -3.11 -7.48
N ILE A 108 8.92 -2.21 -6.91
CA ILE A 108 9.13 -0.76 -7.03
C ILE A 108 10.47 -0.38 -6.39
N ALA A 109 10.74 -0.86 -5.19
CA ALA A 109 11.98 -0.55 -4.47
C ALA A 109 13.23 -0.94 -5.28
N ILE A 110 13.23 -2.10 -5.91
CA ILE A 110 14.38 -2.57 -6.70
C ILE A 110 14.46 -1.84 -8.03
N LEU A 111 13.36 -1.69 -8.77
CA LEU A 111 13.36 -1.01 -10.08
C LEU A 111 13.65 0.49 -9.96
N GLY A 112 13.22 1.13 -8.87
CA GLY A 112 13.50 2.53 -8.58
C GLY A 112 14.87 2.77 -7.96
N GLY A 113 15.57 1.72 -7.49
CA GLY A 113 16.81 1.90 -6.75
C GLY A 113 16.60 2.60 -5.41
N GLU A 114 15.49 2.29 -4.75
CA GLU A 114 14.99 3.02 -3.59
C GLU A 114 15.79 2.71 -2.32
N GLY A 115 15.95 3.75 -1.48
CA GLY A 115 16.54 3.65 -0.15
C GLY A 115 15.51 3.57 0.98
N PHE A 116 15.98 3.75 2.23
CA PHE A 116 15.10 3.71 3.41
C PHE A 116 14.05 4.82 3.43
N ASP A 117 14.32 5.95 2.77
CA ASP A 117 13.35 7.05 2.66
C ASP A 117 12.05 6.63 1.98
N PHE A 118 12.12 5.71 1.00
CA PHE A 118 10.95 5.14 0.35
C PHE A 118 10.02 4.44 1.34
N ILE A 119 10.56 3.79 2.37
CA ILE A 119 9.75 3.10 3.39
C ILE A 119 8.95 4.10 4.21
N LEU A 120 9.54 5.25 4.55
CA LEU A 120 8.85 6.29 5.28
C LEU A 120 7.87 7.02 4.36
N MET A 121 8.35 7.46 3.20
CA MET A 121 7.58 8.17 2.19
C MET A 121 7.95 7.64 0.80
N PRO A 122 7.00 7.16 0.02
CA PRO A 122 5.54 7.24 0.18
C PRO A 122 4.90 6.15 1.03
N VAL A 123 5.61 5.05 1.37
CA VAL A 123 4.95 3.81 1.79
C VAL A 123 4.23 3.93 3.14
N ALA A 124 4.93 4.27 4.22
CA ALA A 124 4.32 4.34 5.54
C ALA A 124 3.30 5.48 5.64
N LEU A 125 3.68 6.70 5.26
CA LEU A 125 2.80 7.86 5.37
C LEU A 125 1.60 7.77 4.41
N GLY A 126 1.80 7.28 3.19
CA GLY A 126 0.70 7.07 2.24
C GLY A 126 -0.26 5.99 2.70
N SER A 127 0.24 4.88 3.28
CA SER A 127 -0.62 3.83 3.84
C SER A 127 -1.43 4.33 5.04
N ILE A 128 -0.84 5.15 5.92
CA ILE A 128 -1.56 5.81 7.03
C ILE A 128 -2.66 6.71 6.49
N PHE A 129 -2.37 7.52 5.48
CA PHE A 129 -3.36 8.39 4.85
C PHE A 129 -4.55 7.57 4.31
N ILE A 130 -4.29 6.49 3.58
CA ILE A 130 -5.33 5.60 3.06
C ILE A 130 -6.15 4.98 4.18
N VAL A 131 -5.51 4.51 5.25
CA VAL A 131 -6.21 3.91 6.41
C VAL A 131 -7.15 4.93 7.06
N ILE A 132 -6.67 6.14 7.34
CA ILE A 132 -7.49 7.20 7.95
C ILE A 132 -8.67 7.53 7.03
N PHE A 133 -8.42 7.70 5.74
CA PHE A 133 -9.47 7.96 4.76
C PHE A 133 -10.49 6.82 4.71
N ALA A 134 -10.04 5.57 4.66
CA ALA A 134 -10.89 4.40 4.58
C ALA A 134 -11.80 4.26 5.82
N ILE A 135 -11.24 4.48 7.03
CA ILE A 135 -12.03 4.48 8.27
C ILE A 135 -13.11 5.56 8.21
N PHE A 136 -12.74 6.78 7.87
CA PHE A 136 -13.68 7.90 7.80
C PHE A 136 -14.77 7.65 6.76
N TYR A 137 -14.39 7.28 5.53
CA TYR A 137 -15.32 7.10 4.42
C TYR A 137 -16.30 5.94 4.66
N ASN A 138 -15.82 4.78 5.12
CA ASN A 138 -16.69 3.64 5.39
C ASN A 138 -17.63 3.91 6.58
N ARG A 139 -17.17 4.63 7.63
CA ARG A 139 -18.04 5.07 8.72
C ARG A 139 -19.13 6.03 8.25
N LEU A 140 -18.80 6.98 7.38
CA LEU A 140 -19.79 7.92 6.79
C LEU A 140 -20.88 7.18 6.03
N LEU A 141 -20.51 6.09 5.35
CA LEU A 141 -21.44 5.24 4.61
C LEU A 141 -22.11 4.15 5.47
N LYS A 142 -21.83 4.11 6.79
CA LYS A 142 -22.33 3.09 7.72
C LYS A 142 -22.00 1.65 7.26
N ARG A 143 -20.80 1.46 6.71
CA ARG A 143 -20.29 0.15 6.29
C ARG A 143 -19.50 -0.49 7.42
N ASP A 144 -19.60 -1.82 7.52
CA ASP A 144 -18.77 -2.61 8.42
C ASP A 144 -17.35 -2.69 7.84
N TYR A 145 -16.47 -1.81 8.29
CA TYR A 145 -15.06 -1.84 7.91
C TYR A 145 -14.29 -2.67 8.91
N TYR A 146 -13.46 -3.56 8.41
CA TYR A 146 -12.66 -4.46 9.26
C TYR A 146 -11.58 -3.66 10.03
N LEU A 147 -11.81 -3.46 11.33
CA LEU A 147 -10.93 -2.73 12.26
C LEU A 147 -10.13 -3.69 13.15
#